data_07f0f5d3179df5f5cb40bcea835fc7d1
#
_entry.id   07f0f5d3179df5f5cb40bcea835fc7d1
#
_cell.length_a   1.000
_cell.length_b   1.000
_cell.length_c   1.000
_cell.angle_alpha   90.00
_cell.angle_beta   90.00
_cell.angle_gamma   90.00
#
_symmetry.space_group_name_H-M   'P 1'
#
loop_
_entity.id
_entity.type
_entity.pdbx_description
1 polymer ?
#
loop_
_entity_poly.entity_id
_entity_poly.type
_entity_poly.pdbx_seq_one_letter_code
_entity_poly.pdbx_strand_id
1 'polypeptide(L)'
;MGPLPVKERTMTASEEKFTRQTLLEVQTLTPSLFTLRTTRDSGYRFRAGQFARLGVYKPSGSIVWRAYSMVSAPHDEFLEFFSIVVPGGEFTSELSRLRVGDQLLVDRQAFGFLTLDRFPDGRDLWLLATGTGLAPFLSILQDFEVWERFETIKLVYSAREEKELAYRELIASFGAMEHLADHIHKLQFIPVVTREPVPGCLNARITTLIENGELERAAGLELTPEHSRVMLCGNPQMIEDTRAVLKARGMSLALTRKPGQIAVENYW
;
A
#
# COMPACT_ATOMS: atom_id res chain seq x y z
N MET A 1 -44.86 -25.38 -31.66
CA MET A 1 -44.46 -24.14 -30.99
C MET A 1 -43.13 -24.42 -30.26
N GLY A 2 -42.03 -24.04 -30.84
CA GLY A 2 -40.71 -24.20 -30.23
C GLY A 2 -40.45 -23.06 -29.25
N PRO A 3 -39.60 -23.25 -28.22
CA PRO A 3 -39.29 -22.20 -27.27
C PRO A 3 -38.56 -21.05 -27.96
N LEU A 4 -38.99 -19.83 -27.66
CA LEU A 4 -38.32 -18.62 -28.12
C LEU A 4 -36.90 -18.56 -27.57
N PRO A 5 -35.89 -18.09 -28.35
CA PRO A 5 -34.53 -17.96 -27.84
C PRO A 5 -34.49 -16.92 -26.73
N VAL A 6 -33.96 -17.29 -25.57
CA VAL A 6 -33.59 -16.39 -24.50
C VAL A 6 -32.49 -15.49 -25.03
N LYS A 7 -32.80 -14.23 -25.31
CA LYS A 7 -31.78 -13.21 -25.63
C LYS A 7 -30.89 -13.05 -24.41
N GLU A 8 -29.67 -13.59 -24.47
CA GLU A 8 -28.60 -13.17 -23.57
C GLU A 8 -28.46 -11.65 -23.69
N ARG A 9 -28.81 -10.94 -22.65
CA ARG A 9 -28.64 -9.49 -22.56
C ARG A 9 -27.15 -9.23 -22.38
N THR A 10 -26.47 -8.95 -23.48
CA THR A 10 -25.07 -8.48 -23.42
C THR A 10 -25.07 -7.13 -22.70
N MET A 11 -24.60 -7.13 -21.43
CA MET A 11 -24.44 -5.90 -20.66
C MET A 11 -23.51 -4.95 -21.41
N THR A 12 -23.90 -3.67 -21.51
CA THR A 12 -23.00 -2.66 -22.08
C THR A 12 -21.83 -2.43 -21.13
N ALA A 13 -20.67 -2.01 -21.64
CA ALA A 13 -19.48 -1.74 -20.84
C ALA A 13 -19.72 -0.74 -19.68
N SER A 14 -20.76 0.09 -19.76
CA SER A 14 -21.20 1.02 -18.70
C SER A 14 -22.00 0.34 -17.57
N GLU A 15 -22.53 -0.87 -17.79
CA GLU A 15 -23.32 -1.62 -16.80
C GLU A 15 -22.44 -2.57 -15.96
N GLU A 16 -21.21 -2.85 -16.38
CA GLU A 16 -20.27 -3.68 -15.63
C GLU A 16 -19.73 -2.91 -14.41
N LYS A 17 -19.66 -3.58 -13.25
CA LYS A 17 -19.10 -3.02 -12.01
C LYS A 17 -17.59 -2.87 -12.03
N PHE A 18 -16.94 -3.29 -13.09
CA PHE A 18 -15.48 -3.28 -13.26
C PHE A 18 -15.10 -2.82 -14.67
N THR A 19 -13.84 -2.47 -14.81
CA THR A 19 -13.21 -2.17 -16.10
C THR A 19 -12.14 -3.21 -16.41
N ARG A 20 -11.80 -3.38 -17.68
CA ARG A 20 -10.69 -4.23 -18.13
C ARG A 20 -9.50 -3.34 -18.38
N GLN A 21 -8.44 -3.56 -17.62
CA GLN A 21 -7.19 -2.81 -17.75
C GLN A 21 -6.12 -3.71 -18.35
N THR A 22 -5.34 -3.18 -19.27
CA THR A 22 -4.25 -3.91 -19.94
C THR A 22 -2.98 -3.82 -19.09
N LEU A 23 -2.29 -4.93 -18.87
CA LEU A 23 -0.98 -4.92 -18.23
C LEU A 23 0.05 -4.25 -19.16
N LEU A 24 0.67 -3.21 -18.64
CA LEU A 24 1.72 -2.44 -19.31
C LEU A 24 3.12 -2.94 -18.94
N GLU A 25 3.27 -3.39 -17.69
CA GLU A 25 4.55 -3.83 -17.15
C GLU A 25 4.32 -4.88 -16.05
N VAL A 26 5.21 -5.86 -15.99
CA VAL A 26 5.32 -6.83 -14.89
C VAL A 26 6.80 -6.97 -14.57
N GLN A 27 7.19 -6.60 -13.35
CA GLN A 27 8.57 -6.71 -12.89
C GLN A 27 8.66 -7.71 -11.74
N THR A 28 9.44 -8.76 -11.94
CA THR A 28 9.76 -9.74 -10.89
C THR A 28 10.92 -9.21 -10.06
N LEU A 29 10.71 -9.03 -8.76
CA LEU A 29 11.72 -8.56 -7.80
C LEU A 29 12.43 -9.73 -7.12
N THR A 30 11.66 -10.73 -6.71
CA THR A 30 12.13 -12.02 -6.17
C THR A 30 11.24 -13.13 -6.72
N PRO A 31 11.52 -14.41 -6.50
CA PRO A 31 10.62 -15.50 -6.93
C PRO A 31 9.18 -15.37 -6.43
N SER A 32 8.96 -14.64 -5.34
CA SER A 32 7.63 -14.44 -4.74
C SER A 32 7.11 -13.02 -4.80
N LEU A 33 7.96 -12.00 -5.03
CA LEU A 33 7.57 -10.59 -5.06
C LEU A 33 7.63 -10.04 -6.48
N PHE A 34 6.60 -9.33 -6.88
CA PHE A 34 6.53 -8.68 -8.19
C PHE A 34 5.67 -7.42 -8.14
N THR A 35 5.90 -6.53 -9.08
CA THR A 35 5.06 -5.38 -9.33
C THR A 35 4.35 -5.53 -10.65
N LEU A 36 3.22 -4.88 -10.80
CA LEU A 36 2.49 -4.82 -12.05
C LEU A 36 1.91 -3.43 -12.25
N ARG A 37 2.00 -2.95 -13.48
CA ARG A 37 1.43 -1.68 -13.92
C ARG A 37 0.39 -1.94 -14.99
N THR A 38 -0.76 -1.28 -14.90
CA THR A 38 -1.86 -1.40 -15.85
C THR A 38 -2.25 -0.06 -16.42
N THR A 39 -2.97 -0.06 -17.54
CA THR A 39 -3.76 1.11 -17.94
C THR A 39 -4.70 1.51 -16.80
N ARG A 40 -5.23 2.73 -16.88
CA ARG A 40 -6.21 3.27 -15.95
C ARG A 40 -7.43 3.76 -16.70
N ASP A 41 -8.61 3.36 -16.30
CA ASP A 41 -9.85 3.94 -16.81
C ASP A 41 -9.88 5.44 -16.51
N SER A 42 -10.20 6.26 -17.50
CA SER A 42 -10.18 7.73 -17.38
C SER A 42 -11.18 8.27 -16.33
N GLY A 43 -12.18 7.47 -15.97
CA GLY A 43 -13.15 7.79 -14.90
C GLY A 43 -12.72 7.31 -13.52
N TYR A 44 -11.65 6.50 -13.40
CA TYR A 44 -11.24 5.96 -12.12
C TYR A 44 -10.62 7.03 -11.21
N ARG A 45 -11.21 7.23 -10.03
CA ARG A 45 -10.74 8.20 -9.05
C ARG A 45 -10.47 7.51 -7.72
N PHE A 46 -9.36 7.88 -7.08
CA PHE A 46 -8.98 7.40 -5.76
C PHE A 46 -8.19 8.47 -5.00
N ARG A 47 -8.11 8.31 -3.70
CA ARG A 47 -7.22 9.07 -2.82
C ARG A 47 -5.98 8.25 -2.52
N ALA A 48 -4.85 8.90 -2.33
CA ALA A 48 -3.62 8.26 -1.90
C ALA A 48 -3.86 7.42 -0.63
N GLY A 49 -3.34 6.19 -0.63
CA GLY A 49 -3.53 5.23 0.46
C GLY A 49 -4.73 4.28 0.29
N GLN A 50 -5.61 4.49 -0.68
CA GLN A 50 -6.71 3.57 -0.98
C GLN A 50 -6.26 2.33 -1.75
N PHE A 51 -7.13 1.32 -1.81
CA PHE A 51 -6.95 0.09 -2.58
C PHE A 51 -8.01 -0.06 -3.68
N ALA A 52 -7.66 -0.81 -4.73
CA ALA A 52 -8.56 -1.32 -5.74
C ALA A 52 -8.96 -2.77 -5.43
N ARG A 53 -10.12 -3.21 -5.91
CA ARG A 53 -10.41 -4.64 -6.02
C ARG A 53 -10.00 -5.11 -7.41
N LEU A 54 -9.08 -6.06 -7.46
CA LEU A 54 -8.58 -6.66 -8.68
C LEU A 54 -9.22 -8.02 -8.90
N GLY A 55 -9.61 -8.30 -10.14
CA GLY A 55 -10.21 -9.57 -10.55
C GLY A 55 -9.38 -10.26 -11.63
N VAL A 56 -9.20 -11.57 -11.49
CA VAL A 56 -8.59 -12.44 -12.50
C VAL A 56 -9.52 -13.59 -12.84
N TYR A 57 -9.53 -14.02 -14.10
CA TYR A 57 -10.27 -15.20 -14.52
C TYR A 57 -9.54 -16.45 -14.09
N LYS A 58 -10.29 -17.40 -13.52
CA LYS A 58 -9.82 -18.77 -13.33
C LYS A 58 -9.99 -19.58 -14.63
N PRO A 59 -9.30 -20.71 -14.76
CA PRO A 59 -9.53 -21.64 -15.88
C PRO A 59 -10.99 -22.09 -16.01
N SER A 60 -11.76 -22.09 -14.93
CA SER A 60 -13.20 -22.40 -14.92
C SER A 60 -14.09 -21.30 -15.54
N GLY A 61 -13.53 -20.14 -15.87
CA GLY A 61 -14.27 -18.95 -16.32
C GLY A 61 -14.83 -18.09 -15.18
N SER A 62 -14.77 -18.52 -13.92
CA SER A 62 -15.14 -17.71 -12.77
C SER A 62 -14.07 -16.65 -12.46
N ILE A 63 -14.49 -15.55 -11.82
CA ILE A 63 -13.57 -14.47 -11.42
C ILE A 63 -13.29 -14.59 -9.93
N VAL A 64 -12.03 -14.51 -9.55
CA VAL A 64 -11.61 -14.34 -8.16
C VAL A 64 -11.15 -12.91 -7.95
N TRP A 65 -11.57 -12.29 -6.83
CA TRP A 65 -11.33 -10.90 -6.50
C TRP A 65 -10.47 -10.78 -5.24
N ARG A 66 -9.54 -9.80 -5.23
CA ARG A 66 -8.75 -9.43 -4.03
C ARG A 66 -8.53 -7.92 -3.97
N ALA A 67 -8.37 -7.43 -2.75
CA ALA A 67 -7.98 -6.05 -2.49
C ALA A 67 -6.48 -5.86 -2.70
N TYR A 68 -6.10 -4.77 -3.36
CA TYR A 68 -4.71 -4.39 -3.62
C TYR A 68 -4.55 -2.88 -3.47
N SER A 69 -3.74 -2.45 -2.53
CA SER A 69 -3.41 -1.03 -2.40
C SER A 69 -2.63 -0.54 -3.61
N MET A 70 -2.94 0.66 -4.05
CA MET A 70 -2.27 1.29 -5.16
C MET A 70 -0.91 1.83 -4.73
N VAL A 71 0.10 1.60 -5.56
CA VAL A 71 1.43 2.21 -5.44
C VAL A 71 1.47 3.56 -6.15
N SER A 72 0.79 3.63 -7.30
CA SER A 72 0.69 4.84 -8.12
C SER A 72 0.06 6.02 -7.38
N ALA A 73 0.41 7.22 -7.80
CA ALA A 73 -0.20 8.45 -7.30
C ALA A 73 -1.64 8.64 -7.85
N PRO A 74 -2.50 9.41 -7.17
CA PRO A 74 -3.84 9.74 -7.68
C PRO A 74 -3.85 10.46 -9.02
N HIS A 75 -2.76 11.14 -9.39
CA HIS A 75 -2.61 11.89 -10.63
C HIS A 75 -1.95 11.09 -11.78
N ASP A 76 -1.42 9.89 -11.50
CA ASP A 76 -0.84 9.04 -12.54
C ASP A 76 -1.89 8.56 -13.55
N GLU A 77 -1.49 8.39 -14.81
CA GLU A 77 -2.35 7.86 -15.87
C GLU A 77 -2.43 6.33 -15.91
N PHE A 78 -1.75 5.66 -14.99
CA PHE A 78 -1.70 4.21 -14.82
C PHE A 78 -2.06 3.82 -13.39
N LEU A 79 -2.29 2.53 -13.17
CA LEU A 79 -2.37 1.94 -11.84
C LEU A 79 -1.19 0.99 -11.64
N GLU A 80 -0.53 1.10 -10.49
CA GLU A 80 0.55 0.20 -10.12
C GLU A 80 0.24 -0.51 -8.81
N PHE A 81 0.59 -1.79 -8.75
CA PHE A 81 0.33 -2.65 -7.60
C PHE A 81 1.57 -3.45 -7.24
N PHE A 82 1.74 -3.70 -5.95
CA PHE A 82 2.80 -4.52 -5.40
C PHE A 82 2.22 -5.82 -4.83
N SER A 83 2.71 -6.95 -5.29
CA SER A 83 2.14 -8.27 -4.99
C SER A 83 3.16 -9.27 -4.50
N ILE A 84 2.66 -10.19 -3.67
CA ILE A 84 3.39 -11.39 -3.27
C ILE A 84 2.64 -12.63 -3.73
N VAL A 85 3.34 -13.61 -4.29
CA VAL A 85 2.78 -14.92 -4.60
C VAL A 85 2.56 -15.69 -3.31
N VAL A 86 1.31 -15.94 -2.96
CA VAL A 86 0.94 -16.77 -1.81
C VAL A 86 0.88 -18.23 -2.27
N PRO A 87 1.65 -19.15 -1.67
CA PRO A 87 1.58 -20.57 -2.00
C PRO A 87 0.16 -21.11 -1.84
N GLY A 88 -0.39 -21.70 -2.92
CA GLY A 88 -1.76 -22.18 -2.94
C GLY A 88 -2.85 -21.10 -3.00
N GLY A 89 -2.48 -19.84 -3.11
CA GLY A 89 -3.42 -18.72 -3.23
C GLY A 89 -4.09 -18.70 -4.61
N GLU A 90 -5.40 -18.85 -4.66
CA GLU A 90 -6.16 -18.90 -5.93
C GLU A 90 -5.95 -17.66 -6.80
N PHE A 91 -5.94 -16.46 -6.18
CA PHE A 91 -5.79 -15.20 -6.89
C PHE A 91 -4.36 -14.98 -7.38
N THR A 92 -3.39 -15.07 -6.47
CA THR A 92 -1.99 -14.75 -6.78
C THR A 92 -1.36 -15.75 -7.75
N SER A 93 -1.84 -17.01 -7.76
CA SER A 93 -1.42 -18.01 -8.74
C SER A 93 -1.85 -17.63 -10.16
N GLU A 94 -3.05 -17.09 -10.35
CA GLU A 94 -3.50 -16.62 -11.65
C GLU A 94 -2.85 -15.27 -12.01
N LEU A 95 -2.78 -14.34 -11.06
CA LEU A 95 -2.16 -13.03 -11.28
C LEU A 95 -0.70 -13.15 -11.73
N SER A 96 0.08 -14.05 -11.13
CA SER A 96 1.50 -14.25 -11.46
C SER A 96 1.75 -14.86 -12.85
N ARG A 97 0.71 -15.42 -13.49
CA ARG A 97 0.77 -15.95 -14.86
C ARG A 97 0.56 -14.90 -15.93
N LEU A 98 -0.05 -13.77 -15.57
CA LEU A 98 -0.33 -12.70 -16.51
C LEU A 98 0.96 -12.10 -17.07
N ARG A 99 0.88 -11.67 -18.33
CA ARG A 99 2.00 -11.06 -19.09
C ARG A 99 1.57 -9.69 -19.60
N VAL A 100 2.53 -8.88 -19.99
CA VAL A 100 2.27 -7.62 -20.68
C VAL A 100 1.35 -7.85 -21.86
N GLY A 101 0.29 -7.05 -21.96
CA GLY A 101 -0.79 -7.18 -22.95
C GLY A 101 -2.01 -7.97 -22.44
N ASP A 102 -1.89 -8.77 -21.37
CA ASP A 102 -3.04 -9.44 -20.76
C ASP A 102 -3.94 -8.45 -20.04
N GLN A 103 -5.17 -8.88 -19.75
CA GLN A 103 -6.16 -8.05 -19.08
C GLN A 103 -6.32 -8.42 -17.60
N LEU A 104 -6.38 -7.37 -16.78
CA LEU A 104 -6.72 -7.42 -15.37
C LEU A 104 -8.05 -6.67 -15.16
N LEU A 105 -8.94 -7.25 -14.37
CA LEU A 105 -10.20 -6.60 -14.02
C LEU A 105 -9.97 -5.69 -12.82
N VAL A 106 -10.48 -4.46 -12.89
CA VAL A 106 -10.40 -3.47 -11.82
C VAL A 106 -11.81 -2.97 -11.51
N ASP A 107 -12.24 -3.09 -10.25
CA ASP A 107 -13.51 -2.52 -9.79
C ASP A 107 -13.55 -1.03 -10.14
N ARG A 108 -14.73 -0.49 -10.46
CA ARG A 108 -14.86 0.94 -10.81
C ARG A 108 -14.66 1.87 -9.63
N GLN A 109 -14.71 1.34 -8.41
CA GLN A 109 -14.57 2.11 -7.18
C GLN A 109 -13.27 1.77 -6.47
N ALA A 110 -12.65 2.78 -5.89
CA ALA A 110 -11.58 2.63 -4.92
C ALA A 110 -12.18 2.49 -3.51
N PHE A 111 -11.48 1.78 -2.64
CA PHE A 111 -11.91 1.46 -1.29
C PHE A 111 -10.79 1.76 -0.30
N GLY A 112 -11.08 1.60 0.98
CA GLY A 112 -10.09 1.77 2.05
C GLY A 112 -10.15 3.14 2.70
N PHE A 113 -9.60 3.17 3.90
CA PHE A 113 -9.63 4.33 4.78
C PHE A 113 -8.24 4.66 5.35
N LEU A 114 -7.19 4.12 4.75
CA LEU A 114 -5.81 4.43 5.12
C LEU A 114 -5.36 5.71 4.40
N THR A 115 -6.09 6.79 4.61
CA THR A 115 -5.94 8.08 3.96
C THR A 115 -5.62 9.18 4.97
N LEU A 116 -5.00 10.27 4.55
CA LEU A 116 -4.53 11.34 5.43
C LEU A 116 -5.67 12.07 6.17
N ASP A 117 -6.88 12.11 5.60
CA ASP A 117 -8.06 12.72 6.22
C ASP A 117 -8.53 12.00 7.51
N ARG A 118 -7.93 10.86 7.85
CA ARG A 118 -8.09 10.23 9.17
C ARG A 118 -7.55 11.05 10.32
N PHE A 119 -6.59 11.91 10.04
CA PHE A 119 -5.93 12.73 11.03
C PHE A 119 -6.32 14.20 10.83
N PRO A 120 -7.11 14.81 11.72
CA PRO A 120 -7.43 16.24 11.63
C PRO A 120 -6.22 17.13 11.95
N ASP A 121 -5.21 16.58 12.63
CA ASP A 121 -4.05 17.26 13.16
C ASP A 121 -2.81 16.36 13.15
N GLY A 122 -1.73 16.79 13.77
CA GLY A 122 -0.47 16.06 13.91
C GLY A 122 0.68 16.78 13.22
N ARG A 123 1.88 16.66 13.80
CA ARG A 123 3.11 17.24 13.29
C ARG A 123 3.95 16.22 12.54
N ASP A 124 4.03 15.02 13.11
CA ASP A 124 4.95 13.97 12.69
C ASP A 124 4.18 12.76 12.17
N LEU A 125 4.44 12.34 10.94
CA LEU A 125 3.82 11.15 10.33
C LEU A 125 4.78 9.97 10.36
N TRP A 126 4.30 8.85 10.89
CA TRP A 126 4.99 7.57 10.89
C TRP A 126 4.25 6.57 10.00
N LEU A 127 4.89 6.13 8.94
CA LEU A 127 4.40 5.15 7.98
C LEU A 127 5.12 3.83 8.25
N LEU A 128 4.46 2.87 8.92
CA LEU A 128 5.07 1.61 9.34
C LEU A 128 4.56 0.47 8.45
N ALA A 129 5.42 -0.03 7.59
CA ALA A 129 5.10 -1.02 6.58
C ALA A 129 5.84 -2.36 6.78
N THR A 130 5.17 -3.46 6.46
CA THR A 130 5.83 -4.76 6.22
C THR A 130 5.43 -5.32 4.86
N GLY A 131 6.40 -5.83 4.10
CA GLY A 131 6.16 -6.46 2.81
C GLY A 131 5.36 -5.57 1.85
N THR A 132 4.31 -6.10 1.24
CA THR A 132 3.46 -5.37 0.30
C THR A 132 2.63 -4.24 0.93
N GLY A 133 2.59 -4.16 2.26
CA GLY A 133 2.00 -3.01 2.99
C GLY A 133 2.71 -1.67 2.75
N LEU A 134 3.84 -1.68 2.05
CA LEU A 134 4.50 -0.46 1.57
C LEU A 134 3.66 0.29 0.51
N ALA A 135 2.86 -0.43 -0.29
CA ALA A 135 2.14 0.13 -1.44
C ALA A 135 1.33 1.40 -1.13
N PRO A 136 0.41 1.44 -0.15
CA PRO A 136 -0.37 2.64 0.13
C PRO A 136 0.49 3.83 0.57
N PHE A 137 1.62 3.57 1.21
CA PHE A 137 2.52 4.64 1.66
C PHE A 137 3.32 5.25 0.50
N LEU A 138 3.65 4.46 -0.51
CA LEU A 138 4.24 5.00 -1.74
C LEU A 138 3.24 5.89 -2.49
N SER A 139 1.98 5.50 -2.56
CA SER A 139 0.92 6.35 -3.12
C SER A 139 0.78 7.67 -2.36
N ILE A 140 0.80 7.62 -1.02
CA ILE A 140 0.74 8.81 -0.15
C ILE A 140 1.96 9.73 -0.36
N LEU A 141 3.17 9.15 -0.44
CA LEU A 141 4.41 9.93 -0.61
C LEU A 141 4.56 10.56 -2.00
N GLN A 142 3.86 10.06 -2.99
CA GLN A 142 3.79 10.64 -4.33
C GLN A 142 2.69 11.70 -4.46
N ASP A 143 1.81 11.85 -3.48
CA ASP A 143 0.81 12.91 -3.41
C ASP A 143 1.39 14.11 -2.62
N PHE A 144 1.18 15.31 -3.15
CA PHE A 144 1.74 16.54 -2.54
C PHE A 144 1.14 16.86 -1.17
N GLU A 145 -0.10 16.44 -0.90
CA GLU A 145 -0.80 16.72 0.36
C GLU A 145 0.01 16.33 1.61
N VAL A 146 0.71 15.18 1.60
CA VAL A 146 1.46 14.72 2.78
C VAL A 146 2.61 15.66 3.16
N TRP A 147 3.25 16.27 2.16
CA TRP A 147 4.40 17.15 2.33
C TRP A 147 4.01 18.53 2.83
N GLU A 148 2.82 19.02 2.48
CA GLU A 148 2.29 20.27 3.03
C GLU A 148 1.85 20.10 4.48
N ARG A 149 1.32 18.91 4.80
CA ARG A 149 0.59 18.67 6.03
C ARG A 149 1.45 18.31 7.22
N PHE A 150 2.58 17.63 7.00
CA PHE A 150 3.46 17.17 8.07
C PHE A 150 4.83 17.87 8.01
N GLU A 151 5.39 18.11 9.21
CA GLU A 151 6.74 18.67 9.35
C GLU A 151 7.80 17.58 9.20
N THR A 152 7.52 16.37 9.69
CA THR A 152 8.39 15.20 9.54
C THR A 152 7.62 13.97 9.09
N ILE A 153 8.26 13.16 8.26
CA ILE A 153 7.71 11.90 7.73
C ILE A 153 8.73 10.79 7.95
N LYS A 154 8.38 9.76 8.67
CA LYS A 154 9.22 8.60 8.93
C LYS A 154 8.64 7.39 8.19
N LEU A 155 9.27 6.97 7.11
CA LEU A 155 8.91 5.75 6.40
C LEU A 155 9.75 4.58 6.94
N VAL A 156 9.12 3.73 7.73
CA VAL A 156 9.72 2.50 8.29
C VAL A 156 9.25 1.32 7.47
N TYR A 157 10.14 0.70 6.74
CA TYR A 157 9.80 -0.42 5.87
C TYR A 157 10.57 -1.68 6.27
N SER A 158 9.83 -2.71 6.66
CA SER A 158 10.38 -3.98 7.11
C SER A 158 10.17 -5.10 6.09
N ALA A 159 11.27 -5.77 5.79
CA ALA A 159 11.33 -7.00 5.00
C ALA A 159 12.01 -8.12 5.80
N ARG A 160 11.96 -9.35 5.31
CA ARG A 160 12.66 -10.49 5.92
C ARG A 160 14.12 -10.51 5.53
N GLU A 161 14.39 -10.29 4.25
CA GLU A 161 15.72 -10.32 3.63
C GLU A 161 15.93 -9.03 2.83
N GLU A 162 17.19 -8.62 2.64
CA GLU A 162 17.53 -7.37 1.94
C GLU A 162 16.94 -7.31 0.51
N LYS A 163 16.98 -8.43 -0.21
CA LYS A 163 16.44 -8.53 -1.57
C LYS A 163 14.93 -8.29 -1.66
N GLU A 164 14.20 -8.33 -0.54
CA GLU A 164 12.77 -8.06 -0.45
C GLU A 164 12.47 -6.57 -0.20
N LEU A 165 13.48 -5.72 0.06
CA LEU A 165 13.34 -4.27 0.20
C LEU A 165 13.09 -3.64 -1.19
N ALA A 166 11.85 -3.70 -1.62
CA ALA A 166 11.39 -3.15 -2.89
C ALA A 166 11.35 -1.61 -2.88
N TYR A 167 11.30 -1.00 -4.07
CA TYR A 167 11.08 0.44 -4.27
C TYR A 167 12.13 1.38 -3.65
N ARG A 168 13.31 0.88 -3.26
CA ARG A 168 14.38 1.74 -2.72
C ARG A 168 14.78 2.85 -3.69
N GLU A 169 14.86 2.53 -4.98
CA GLU A 169 15.19 3.51 -6.04
C GLU A 169 14.10 4.57 -6.19
N LEU A 170 12.82 4.18 -6.16
CA LEU A 170 11.70 5.13 -6.18
C LEU A 170 11.74 6.07 -4.97
N ILE A 171 11.93 5.52 -3.76
CA ILE A 171 12.02 6.32 -2.53
C ILE A 171 13.21 7.30 -2.61
N ALA A 172 14.35 6.85 -3.10
CA ALA A 172 15.52 7.70 -3.29
C ALA A 172 15.32 8.79 -4.36
N SER A 173 14.46 8.52 -5.37
CA SER A 173 14.20 9.46 -6.46
C SER A 173 13.27 10.61 -6.08
N PHE A 174 12.55 10.57 -4.95
CA PHE A 174 11.64 11.64 -4.55
C PHE A 174 12.32 13.01 -4.45
N GLY A 175 13.58 13.05 -4.00
CA GLY A 175 14.36 14.29 -3.96
C GLY A 175 14.73 14.89 -5.33
N ALA A 176 14.64 14.11 -6.41
CA ALA A 176 14.85 14.57 -7.77
C ALA A 176 13.55 14.98 -8.48
N MET A 177 12.39 14.74 -7.89
CA MET A 177 11.10 15.18 -8.40
C MET A 177 10.91 16.68 -8.12
N GLU A 178 10.75 17.50 -9.15
CA GLU A 178 10.68 18.97 -9.05
C GLU A 178 9.70 19.44 -7.96
N HIS A 179 8.52 18.84 -7.91
CA HIS A 179 7.47 19.22 -6.95
C HIS A 179 7.71 18.72 -5.52
N LEU A 180 8.69 17.82 -5.29
CA LEU A 180 9.03 17.30 -3.96
C LEU A 180 10.41 17.75 -3.46
N ALA A 181 11.26 18.28 -4.33
CA ALA A 181 12.66 18.61 -4.04
C ALA A 181 12.81 19.49 -2.79
N ASP A 182 11.99 20.52 -2.65
CA ASP A 182 12.04 21.44 -1.51
C ASP A 182 11.54 20.81 -0.19
N HIS A 183 10.83 19.68 -0.27
CA HIS A 183 10.21 19.01 0.88
C HIS A 183 10.91 17.73 1.30
N ILE A 184 11.83 17.20 0.51
CA ILE A 184 12.47 15.89 0.75
C ILE A 184 13.19 15.80 2.10
N HIS A 185 13.65 16.94 2.62
CA HIS A 185 14.28 17.02 3.95
C HIS A 185 13.34 16.57 5.09
N LYS A 186 12.02 16.53 4.86
CA LYS A 186 11.02 16.04 5.82
C LYS A 186 11.00 14.52 5.90
N LEU A 187 11.41 13.80 4.84
CA LEU A 187 11.36 12.35 4.77
C LEU A 187 12.64 11.71 5.29
N GLN A 188 12.46 10.77 6.20
CA GLN A 188 13.50 9.81 6.56
C GLN A 188 13.02 8.40 6.25
N PHE A 189 13.76 7.70 5.41
CA PHE A 189 13.55 6.28 5.14
C PHE A 189 14.36 5.45 6.15
N ILE A 190 13.70 4.54 6.88
CA ILE A 190 14.29 3.65 7.89
C ILE A 190 14.02 2.22 7.46
N PRO A 191 14.95 1.58 6.74
CA PRO A 191 14.82 0.18 6.35
C PRO A 191 15.06 -0.76 7.54
N VAL A 192 14.29 -1.85 7.57
CA VAL A 192 14.36 -2.89 8.59
C VAL A 192 14.46 -4.25 7.91
N VAL A 193 15.49 -5.03 8.25
CA VAL A 193 15.66 -6.42 7.75
C VAL A 193 15.70 -7.36 8.94
N THR A 194 14.79 -8.36 8.99
CA THR A 194 14.55 -9.11 10.22
C THR A 194 15.28 -10.46 10.30
N ARG A 195 15.78 -11.02 9.19
CA ARG A 195 16.38 -12.37 9.15
C ARG A 195 17.88 -12.38 8.92
N GLU A 196 18.44 -11.24 8.58
CA GLU A 196 19.87 -11.09 8.35
C GLU A 196 20.33 -9.68 8.76
N PRO A 197 21.56 -9.50 9.25
CA PRO A 197 22.11 -8.18 9.51
C PRO A 197 22.52 -7.53 8.19
N VAL A 198 22.01 -6.31 7.92
CA VAL A 198 22.33 -5.52 6.74
C VAL A 198 22.81 -4.15 7.18
N PRO A 199 23.99 -3.69 6.69
CA PRO A 199 24.48 -2.35 7.01
C PRO A 199 23.46 -1.26 6.67
N GLY A 200 23.22 -0.35 7.62
CA GLY A 200 22.26 0.73 7.44
C GLY A 200 20.78 0.34 7.64
N CYS A 201 20.50 -0.91 7.98
CA CYS A 201 19.16 -1.39 8.32
C CYS A 201 19.06 -1.69 9.82
N LEU A 202 17.90 -1.45 10.42
CA LEU A 202 17.58 -2.00 11.73
C LEU A 202 17.30 -3.51 11.61
N ASN A 203 17.64 -4.27 12.67
CA ASN A 203 17.59 -5.75 12.61
C ASN A 203 16.74 -6.33 13.73
N ALA A 204 15.43 -5.95 13.76
CA ALA A 204 14.44 -6.57 14.63
C ALA A 204 13.03 -6.29 14.08
N ARG A 205 11.99 -6.88 14.67
CA ARG A 205 10.60 -6.56 14.31
C ARG A 205 10.28 -5.12 14.70
N ILE A 206 9.44 -4.43 13.91
CA ILE A 206 9.03 -3.04 14.17
C ILE A 206 8.52 -2.88 15.62
N THR A 207 7.68 -3.80 16.09
CA THR A 207 7.15 -3.78 17.46
C THR A 207 8.26 -3.79 18.50
N THR A 208 9.23 -4.70 18.36
CA THR A 208 10.41 -4.78 19.26
C THR A 208 11.25 -3.51 19.23
N LEU A 209 11.43 -2.92 18.02
CA LEU A 209 12.18 -1.67 17.86
C LEU A 209 11.51 -0.47 18.52
N ILE A 210 10.17 -0.48 18.59
CA ILE A 210 9.39 0.52 19.33
C ILE A 210 9.50 0.28 20.83
N GLU A 211 9.37 -0.97 21.29
CA GLU A 211 9.41 -1.34 22.72
C GLU A 211 10.76 -1.01 23.36
N ASN A 212 11.86 -1.27 22.66
CA ASN A 212 13.22 -1.02 23.18
C ASN A 212 13.77 0.38 22.85
N GLY A 213 12.98 1.22 22.16
CA GLY A 213 13.33 2.59 21.79
C GLY A 213 14.36 2.70 20.63
N GLU A 214 14.74 1.62 19.99
CA GLU A 214 15.69 1.66 18.87
C GLU A 214 15.13 2.39 17.65
N LEU A 215 13.84 2.22 17.37
CA LEU A 215 13.19 2.92 16.26
C LEU A 215 13.24 4.43 16.46
N GLU A 216 12.91 4.90 17.65
CA GLU A 216 12.89 6.33 18.00
C GLU A 216 14.32 6.92 17.98
N ARG A 217 15.31 6.17 18.47
CA ARG A 217 16.72 6.57 18.37
C ARG A 217 17.19 6.69 16.93
N ALA A 218 16.85 5.73 16.08
CA ALA A 218 17.19 5.75 14.66
C ALA A 218 16.47 6.89 13.91
N ALA A 219 15.24 7.18 14.30
CA ALA A 219 14.45 8.27 13.73
C ALA A 219 14.87 9.66 14.23
N GLY A 220 15.57 9.74 15.38
CA GLY A 220 15.85 11.01 16.05
C GLY A 220 14.56 11.73 16.51
N LEU A 221 13.49 10.98 16.76
CA LEU A 221 12.16 11.52 17.03
C LEU A 221 11.39 10.52 17.92
N GLU A 222 10.69 11.04 18.92
CA GLU A 222 9.85 10.26 19.81
C GLU A 222 8.43 10.04 19.25
N LEU A 223 7.87 8.86 19.54
CA LEU A 223 6.47 8.51 19.24
C LEU A 223 5.58 8.97 20.41
N THR A 224 4.93 10.11 20.27
CA THR A 224 4.06 10.71 21.29
C THR A 224 2.63 10.90 20.82
N PRO A 225 1.62 10.77 21.68
CA PRO A 225 0.21 10.99 21.30
C PRO A 225 -0.07 12.40 20.83
N GLU A 226 0.68 13.39 21.34
CA GLU A 226 0.50 14.83 21.04
C GLU A 226 0.88 15.15 19.61
N HIS A 227 2.01 14.63 19.14
CA HIS A 227 2.62 15.07 17.88
C HIS A 227 2.57 14.00 16.78
N SER A 228 2.60 12.72 17.15
CA SER A 228 2.74 11.65 16.17
C SER A 228 1.39 11.16 15.62
N ARG A 229 1.35 10.89 14.33
CA ARG A 229 0.29 10.17 13.63
C ARG A 229 0.90 8.95 12.97
N VAL A 230 0.31 7.79 13.17
CA VAL A 230 0.88 6.50 12.79
C VAL A 230 -0.04 5.77 11.84
N MET A 231 0.45 5.42 10.68
CA MET A 231 -0.25 4.56 9.72
C MET A 231 0.43 3.20 9.68
N LEU A 232 -0.35 2.13 9.82
CA LEU A 232 0.12 0.75 9.84
C LEU A 232 -0.45 -0.02 8.66
N CYS A 233 0.41 -0.68 7.88
CA CYS A 233 -0.04 -1.55 6.81
C CYS A 233 0.92 -2.75 6.63
N GLY A 234 0.37 -3.94 6.36
CA GLY A 234 1.13 -5.15 6.09
C GLY A 234 0.68 -6.36 6.89
N ASN A 235 1.62 -7.05 7.54
CA ASN A 235 1.35 -8.29 8.28
C ASN A 235 0.37 -8.03 9.44
N PRO A 236 -0.75 -8.80 9.56
CA PRO A 236 -1.77 -8.60 10.59
C PRO A 236 -1.22 -8.66 12.02
N GLN A 237 -0.29 -9.59 12.29
CA GLN A 237 0.31 -9.70 13.62
C GLN A 237 1.16 -8.46 13.97
N MET A 238 1.94 -7.93 12.98
CA MET A 238 2.68 -6.68 13.17
C MET A 238 1.73 -5.54 13.49
N ILE A 239 0.61 -5.44 12.79
CA ILE A 239 -0.40 -4.39 13.03
C ILE A 239 -1.00 -4.52 14.43
N GLU A 240 -1.40 -5.73 14.84
CA GLU A 240 -2.00 -5.98 16.15
C GLU A 240 -1.02 -5.67 17.29
N ASP A 241 0.19 -6.22 17.22
CA ASP A 241 1.23 -6.02 18.24
C ASP A 241 1.62 -4.55 18.35
N THR A 242 1.84 -3.88 17.22
CA THR A 242 2.21 -2.45 17.20
C THR A 242 1.09 -1.58 17.77
N ARG A 243 -0.17 -1.87 17.44
CA ARG A 243 -1.32 -1.16 18.02
C ARG A 243 -1.37 -1.33 19.54
N ALA A 244 -1.09 -2.54 20.06
CA ALA A 244 -1.06 -2.78 21.50
C ALA A 244 0.00 -1.94 22.21
N VAL A 245 1.21 -1.88 21.66
CA VAL A 245 2.31 -1.06 22.17
C VAL A 245 1.97 0.44 22.13
N LEU A 246 1.47 0.94 21.00
CA LEU A 246 1.08 2.35 20.85
C LEU A 246 -0.10 2.72 21.76
N LYS A 247 -1.05 1.81 21.96
CA LYS A 247 -2.15 2.00 22.92
C LYS A 247 -1.64 2.13 24.36
N ALA A 248 -0.66 1.32 24.74
CA ALA A 248 -0.03 1.42 26.07
C ALA A 248 0.69 2.78 26.27
N ARG A 249 1.09 3.44 25.18
CA ARG A 249 1.65 4.81 25.15
C ARG A 249 0.58 5.92 25.09
N GLY A 250 -0.71 5.59 25.22
CA GLY A 250 -1.81 6.57 25.24
C GLY A 250 -2.40 6.89 23.86
N MET A 251 -1.95 6.26 22.77
CA MET A 251 -2.49 6.47 21.43
C MET A 251 -3.77 5.67 21.22
N SER A 252 -4.68 6.16 20.35
CA SER A 252 -5.94 5.51 20.00
C SER A 252 -6.16 5.44 18.49
N LEU A 253 -7.05 4.53 18.05
CA LEU A 253 -7.43 4.45 16.66
C LEU A 253 -8.18 5.70 16.19
N ALA A 254 -7.79 6.20 15.03
CA ALA A 254 -8.48 7.23 14.29
C ALA A 254 -9.71 6.62 13.60
N LEU A 255 -10.89 6.88 14.13
CA LEU A 255 -12.16 6.43 13.58
C LEU A 255 -12.92 7.61 12.95
N THR A 256 -13.87 7.34 12.06
CA THR A 256 -14.63 8.37 11.32
C THR A 256 -15.28 9.43 12.22
N ARG A 257 -15.67 9.04 13.44
CA ARG A 257 -16.34 9.95 14.39
C ARG A 257 -15.56 10.18 15.68
N LYS A 258 -14.34 9.65 15.76
CA LYS A 258 -13.48 9.77 16.95
C LYS A 258 -12.05 9.96 16.49
N PRO A 259 -11.50 11.18 16.61
CA PRO A 259 -10.09 11.42 16.32
C PRO A 259 -9.17 10.49 17.12
N GLY A 260 -8.05 10.15 16.55
CA GLY A 260 -7.03 9.30 17.16
C GLY A 260 -5.71 9.44 16.41
N GLN A 261 -4.71 8.73 16.86
CA GLN A 261 -3.35 8.83 16.35
C GLN A 261 -2.97 7.69 15.41
N ILE A 262 -3.78 6.61 15.34
CA ILE A 262 -3.41 5.39 14.62
C ILE A 262 -4.44 5.10 13.53
N ALA A 263 -4.02 4.99 12.28
CA ALA A 263 -4.80 4.47 11.17
C ALA A 263 -4.20 3.13 10.71
N VAL A 264 -5.05 2.16 10.38
CA VAL A 264 -4.62 0.81 10.00
C VAL A 264 -5.39 0.30 8.79
N GLU A 265 -4.72 -0.50 7.99
CA GLU A 265 -5.35 -1.32 6.96
C GLU A 265 -4.82 -2.76 7.02
N ASN A 266 -5.74 -3.71 7.13
CA ASN A 266 -5.44 -5.14 7.15
C ASN A 266 -5.70 -5.71 5.75
N TYR A 267 -4.73 -6.43 5.19
CA TYR A 267 -4.86 -7.07 3.87
C TYR A 267 -5.48 -8.49 3.92
N TRP A 268 -5.62 -9.07 5.07
CA TRP A 268 -6.05 -10.48 5.22
C TRP A 268 -7.31 -10.59 6.07
#